data_ca33549feb726c63d369a62e01c58315
#
_entry.id   ca33549feb726c63d369a62e01c58315
#
_cell.length_a   1.000
_cell.length_b   1.000
_cell.length_c   1.000
_cell.angle_alpha   90.00
_cell.angle_beta   90.00
_cell.angle_gamma   90.00
#
_symmetry.space_group_name_H-M   'P 1'
#
loop_
_entity.id
_entity.type
_entity.pdbx_description
1 polymer ?
#
loop_
_entity_poly.entity_id
_entity_poly.type
_entity_poly.pdbx_seq_one_letter_code
_entity_poly.pdbx_strand_id
1 'polypeptide(L)'
;MPRFDSTEHVRWLGNHMQTVLEYGQHAYIHGGFGYIRSDGSVDDTKPVELDLTARSTYIYAIASLLGIPGSLRRCEHGIQSISNAFKDPNYDGWFSLIEPIQEHQKLTNAPGIPAGTEGNRKSSRAMSYLLEAAAAASLTHVSSAKELLKQAITVEEKYFWNEEVGRVNETFKRDFSEMENYHGMSSNLHAVSAFLSVANATQDKKWIERAARIVSFAMEQARNNNWRVPEHFDGDWNLDRNYNVGTPADPRRPYGINVGHNFGWSRRIVQVAAALQKNGLEPPQDYLQVAREIFDRTAADSWCKDGHSGISFTVDYHGKPLMRQRFTWVLTEALQAVVSLAFALREQGATAEELEPYFELYYRWWDYLEGYVIHADGYWVGELNANNLPDDTVWPGAPDIYHSVSVLLTPRLPNAPSAAAAIAQGNLDHPLSAEHHKALWE
;
A
#
# COMPACT_ATOMS: atom_id res chain seq x y z
N MET A 1 22.31 -11.13 2.69
CA MET A 1 21.97 -9.76 2.30
C MET A 1 23.07 -8.80 2.74
N PRO A 2 23.44 -7.74 1.94
CA PRO A 2 24.42 -6.73 2.36
C PRO A 2 23.94 -5.90 3.56
N ARG A 3 24.89 -5.31 4.30
CA ARG A 3 24.59 -4.47 5.47
C ARG A 3 23.74 -3.26 5.07
N PHE A 4 22.70 -2.94 5.87
CA PHE A 4 21.66 -1.92 5.60
C PHE A 4 22.21 -0.55 5.17
N ASP A 5 23.27 -0.08 5.81
CA ASP A 5 23.91 1.20 5.59
C ASP A 5 25.02 1.21 4.51
N SER A 6 25.14 0.12 3.73
CA SER A 6 26.18 -0.01 2.72
C SER A 6 25.72 0.37 1.31
N THR A 7 26.65 0.90 0.50
CA THR A 7 26.44 1.12 -0.95
C THR A 7 26.04 -0.17 -1.66
N GLU A 8 26.55 -1.29 -1.20
CA GLU A 8 26.24 -2.61 -1.75
C GLU A 8 24.76 -2.96 -1.53
N HIS A 9 24.19 -2.61 -0.37
CA HIS A 9 22.78 -2.80 -0.10
C HIS A 9 21.89 -1.94 -1.01
N VAL A 10 22.21 -0.66 -1.18
CA VAL A 10 21.48 0.24 -2.10
C VAL A 10 21.50 -0.32 -3.53
N ARG A 11 22.66 -0.83 -3.98
CA ARG A 11 22.78 -1.45 -5.30
C ARG A 11 21.95 -2.74 -5.40
N TRP A 12 21.98 -3.56 -4.36
CA TRP A 12 21.17 -4.79 -4.28
C TRP A 12 19.68 -4.49 -4.40
N LEU A 13 19.15 -3.50 -3.63
CA LEU A 13 17.76 -3.04 -3.73
C LEU A 13 17.42 -2.54 -5.14
N GLY A 14 18.29 -1.74 -5.75
CA GLY A 14 18.10 -1.21 -7.10
C GLY A 14 18.04 -2.29 -8.18
N ASN A 15 18.90 -3.30 -8.10
CA ASN A 15 18.92 -4.43 -9.05
C ASN A 15 17.63 -5.26 -8.93
N HIS A 16 17.20 -5.59 -7.72
CA HIS A 16 15.93 -6.31 -7.51
C HIS A 16 14.72 -5.50 -8.01
N MET A 17 14.72 -4.19 -7.77
CA MET A 17 13.64 -3.32 -8.27
C MET A 17 13.55 -3.34 -9.79
N GLN A 18 14.69 -3.30 -10.49
CA GLN A 18 14.71 -3.37 -11.95
C GLN A 18 14.12 -4.70 -12.44
N THR A 19 14.51 -5.82 -11.86
CA THR A 19 14.01 -7.16 -12.22
C THR A 19 12.50 -7.27 -11.98
N VAL A 20 11.99 -6.74 -10.85
CA VAL A 20 10.54 -6.70 -10.56
C VAL A 20 9.79 -5.82 -11.57
N LEU A 21 10.35 -4.68 -11.97
CA LEU A 21 9.74 -3.81 -12.97
C LEU A 21 9.71 -4.44 -14.37
N GLU A 22 10.74 -5.20 -14.73
CA GLU A 22 10.79 -5.99 -15.97
C GLU A 22 9.71 -7.08 -15.96
N TYR A 23 9.54 -7.79 -14.85
CA TYR A 23 8.44 -8.75 -14.69
C TYR A 23 7.07 -8.07 -14.76
N GLY A 24 6.88 -6.96 -14.04
CA GLY A 24 5.61 -6.23 -13.97
C GLY A 24 5.11 -5.68 -15.30
N GLN A 25 5.99 -5.51 -16.32
CA GLN A 25 5.55 -5.05 -17.63
C GLN A 25 4.61 -6.03 -18.35
N HIS A 26 4.61 -7.30 -17.97
CA HIS A 26 3.71 -8.31 -18.53
C HIS A 26 2.25 -8.08 -18.14
N ALA A 27 1.97 -7.31 -17.06
CA ALA A 27 0.62 -6.98 -16.64
C ALA A 27 -0.14 -6.04 -17.63
N TYR A 28 0.53 -5.47 -18.62
CA TYR A 28 -0.06 -4.52 -19.56
C TYR A 28 -1.14 -5.17 -20.43
N ILE A 29 -2.38 -4.69 -20.29
CA ILE A 29 -3.53 -5.13 -21.10
C ILE A 29 -4.37 -3.93 -21.55
N HIS A 30 -5.29 -4.13 -22.50
CA HIS A 30 -6.25 -3.10 -22.84
C HIS A 30 -7.18 -2.80 -21.65
N GLY A 31 -7.33 -1.51 -21.34
CA GLY A 31 -8.19 -1.03 -20.25
C GLY A 31 -7.51 -0.99 -18.88
N GLY A 32 -6.22 -1.36 -18.78
CA GLY A 32 -5.50 -1.25 -17.52
C GLY A 32 -4.32 -2.19 -17.39
N PHE A 33 -4.18 -2.76 -16.21
CA PHE A 33 -3.22 -3.80 -15.89
C PHE A 33 -3.94 -5.03 -15.35
N GLY A 34 -3.55 -6.22 -15.82
CA GLY A 34 -4.14 -7.50 -15.46
C GLY A 34 -3.29 -8.28 -14.47
N TYR A 35 -3.83 -9.42 -14.05
CA TYR A 35 -3.11 -10.37 -13.21
C TYR A 35 -2.02 -11.09 -14.01
N ILE A 36 -0.84 -11.27 -13.41
CA ILE A 36 0.25 -12.03 -13.99
C ILE A 36 0.25 -13.43 -13.38
N ARG A 37 0.30 -14.47 -14.21
CA ARG A 37 0.50 -15.86 -13.77
C ARG A 37 1.96 -16.12 -13.41
N SER A 38 2.22 -17.20 -12.68
CA SER A 38 3.58 -17.60 -12.28
C SER A 38 4.53 -17.86 -13.47
N ASP A 39 3.99 -18.14 -14.66
CA ASP A 39 4.75 -18.29 -15.90
C ASP A 39 5.04 -16.97 -16.64
N GLY A 40 4.67 -15.84 -16.04
CA GLY A 40 4.82 -14.50 -16.60
C GLY A 40 3.75 -14.11 -17.63
N SER A 41 2.79 -14.97 -17.96
CA SER A 41 1.67 -14.62 -18.83
C SER A 41 0.62 -13.81 -18.09
N VAL A 42 -0.08 -12.90 -18.79
CA VAL A 42 -1.21 -12.19 -18.19
C VAL A 42 -2.48 -13.05 -18.26
N ASP A 43 -3.31 -12.97 -17.22
CA ASP A 43 -4.64 -13.58 -17.21
C ASP A 43 -5.67 -12.58 -17.74
N ASP A 44 -5.88 -12.61 -19.05
CA ASP A 44 -6.82 -11.76 -19.77
C ASP A 44 -8.29 -12.23 -19.69
N THR A 45 -8.56 -13.32 -18.96
CA THR A 45 -9.90 -13.83 -18.69
C THR A 45 -10.54 -13.25 -17.44
N LYS A 46 -9.72 -12.71 -16.54
CA LYS A 46 -10.19 -12.07 -15.30
C LYS A 46 -10.68 -10.65 -15.56
N PRO A 47 -11.66 -10.16 -14.78
CA PRO A 47 -12.00 -8.74 -14.77
C PRO A 47 -10.77 -7.87 -14.52
N VAL A 48 -10.75 -6.70 -15.13
CA VAL A 48 -9.70 -5.70 -14.88
C VAL A 48 -10.10 -4.89 -13.64
N GLU A 49 -9.20 -4.83 -12.67
CA GLU A 49 -9.45 -4.15 -11.38
C GLU A 49 -8.92 -2.72 -11.39
N LEU A 50 -9.71 -1.80 -10.86
CA LEU A 50 -9.29 -0.42 -10.63
C LEU A 50 -8.11 -0.35 -9.63
N ASP A 51 -8.18 -1.11 -8.53
CA ASP A 51 -7.11 -1.22 -7.54
C ASP A 51 -5.78 -1.59 -8.18
N LEU A 52 -5.77 -2.69 -8.95
CA LEU A 52 -4.56 -3.22 -9.60
C LEU A 52 -4.02 -2.23 -10.64
N THR A 53 -4.92 -1.63 -11.42
CA THR A 53 -4.56 -0.63 -12.43
C THR A 53 -3.98 0.62 -11.77
N ALA A 54 -4.57 1.12 -10.70
CA ALA A 54 -4.08 2.28 -9.97
C ALA A 54 -2.72 2.00 -9.31
N ARG A 55 -2.56 0.86 -8.63
CA ARG A 55 -1.28 0.46 -8.02
C ARG A 55 -0.15 0.34 -9.03
N SER A 56 -0.41 -0.31 -10.17
CA SER A 56 0.57 -0.40 -11.26
C SER A 56 0.91 0.97 -11.83
N THR A 57 -0.09 1.84 -12.02
CA THR A 57 0.09 3.23 -12.47
C THR A 57 0.98 4.03 -11.51
N TYR A 58 0.76 3.89 -10.20
CA TYR A 58 1.57 4.51 -9.16
C TYR A 58 3.03 4.07 -9.25
N ILE A 59 3.29 2.78 -9.37
CA ILE A 59 4.65 2.25 -9.51
C ILE A 59 5.33 2.75 -10.78
N TYR A 60 4.61 2.79 -11.90
CA TYR A 60 5.20 3.33 -13.15
C TYR A 60 5.37 4.86 -13.11
N ALA A 61 4.59 5.59 -12.33
CA ALA A 61 4.86 7.01 -12.05
C ALA A 61 6.18 7.17 -11.29
N ILE A 62 6.38 6.40 -10.23
CA ILE A 62 7.66 6.37 -9.48
C ILE A 62 8.83 5.98 -10.38
N ALA A 63 8.70 4.89 -11.14
CA ALA A 63 9.73 4.42 -12.05
C ALA A 63 10.07 5.46 -13.15
N SER A 64 9.07 6.23 -13.59
CA SER A 64 9.27 7.36 -14.51
C SER A 64 10.07 8.50 -13.87
N LEU A 65 9.77 8.86 -12.62
CA LEU A 65 10.52 9.87 -11.86
C LEU A 65 11.98 9.43 -11.60
N LEU A 66 12.21 8.12 -11.48
CA LEU A 66 13.56 7.52 -11.39
C LEU A 66 14.30 7.46 -12.74
N GLY A 67 13.66 7.86 -13.84
CA GLY A 67 14.24 7.84 -15.18
C GLY A 67 14.29 6.45 -15.83
N ILE A 68 13.54 5.46 -15.33
CA ILE A 68 13.55 4.11 -15.88
C ILE A 68 12.83 4.08 -17.25
N PRO A 69 13.50 3.61 -18.32
CA PRO A 69 12.97 3.64 -19.68
C PRO A 69 11.63 2.94 -19.84
N GLY A 70 10.73 3.53 -20.61
CA GLY A 70 9.39 2.98 -20.89
C GLY A 70 8.36 3.16 -19.77
N SER A 71 8.75 3.58 -18.56
CA SER A 71 7.84 3.74 -17.42
C SER A 71 6.84 4.87 -17.60
N LEU A 72 7.25 5.99 -18.21
CA LEU A 72 6.32 7.09 -18.51
C LEU A 72 5.15 6.64 -19.38
N ARG A 73 5.40 5.86 -20.43
CA ARG A 73 4.36 5.34 -21.33
C ARG A 73 3.39 4.40 -20.59
N ARG A 74 3.89 3.59 -19.65
CA ARG A 74 3.03 2.71 -18.84
C ARG A 74 2.22 3.50 -17.82
N CYS A 75 2.79 4.51 -17.21
CA CYS A 75 2.07 5.44 -16.35
C CYS A 75 0.94 6.14 -17.12
N GLU A 76 1.24 6.66 -18.32
CA GLU A 76 0.24 7.30 -19.19
C GLU A 76 -0.89 6.34 -19.57
N HIS A 77 -0.57 5.09 -19.91
CA HIS A 77 -1.56 4.05 -20.18
C HIS A 77 -2.51 3.84 -19.00
N GLY A 78 -1.96 3.72 -17.77
CA GLY A 78 -2.79 3.57 -16.56
C GLY A 78 -3.70 4.78 -16.32
N ILE A 79 -3.19 6.00 -16.45
CA ILE A 79 -3.98 7.23 -16.33
C ILE A 79 -5.09 7.29 -17.37
N GLN A 80 -4.80 6.93 -18.64
CA GLN A 80 -5.81 6.87 -19.70
C GLN A 80 -6.86 5.79 -19.43
N SER A 81 -6.45 4.61 -18.96
CA SER A 81 -7.36 3.52 -18.61
C SER A 81 -8.32 3.93 -17.48
N ILE A 82 -7.81 4.55 -16.42
CA ILE A 82 -8.62 5.05 -15.31
C ILE A 82 -9.58 6.14 -15.80
N SER A 83 -9.11 7.07 -16.62
CA SER A 83 -9.91 8.21 -17.09
C SER A 83 -11.00 7.81 -18.08
N ASN A 84 -10.82 6.73 -18.84
CA ASN A 84 -11.73 6.32 -19.91
C ASN A 84 -12.45 5.01 -19.59
N ALA A 85 -11.71 3.89 -19.43
CA ALA A 85 -12.31 2.57 -19.28
C ALA A 85 -13.05 2.39 -17.95
N PHE A 86 -12.48 2.88 -16.85
CA PHE A 86 -13.12 2.77 -15.53
C PHE A 86 -14.11 3.89 -15.22
N LYS A 87 -14.07 5.02 -15.92
CA LYS A 87 -14.95 6.15 -15.64
C LYS A 87 -16.41 5.77 -15.86
N ASP A 88 -17.25 5.98 -14.84
CA ASP A 88 -18.69 5.77 -14.96
C ASP A 88 -19.29 6.88 -15.83
N PRO A 89 -19.94 6.55 -16.98
CA PRO A 89 -20.50 7.56 -17.86
C PRO A 89 -21.79 8.22 -17.34
N ASN A 90 -22.43 7.62 -16.32
CA ASN A 90 -23.75 8.06 -15.85
C ASN A 90 -23.72 8.63 -14.44
N TYR A 91 -22.73 8.26 -13.63
CA TYR A 91 -22.61 8.68 -12.22
C TYR A 91 -21.18 9.13 -11.91
N ASP A 92 -21.00 9.86 -10.84
CA ASP A 92 -19.69 10.25 -10.36
C ASP A 92 -18.81 9.01 -10.06
N GLY A 93 -17.49 9.21 -10.14
CA GLY A 93 -16.52 8.18 -9.78
C GLY A 93 -16.26 7.14 -10.87
N TRP A 94 -15.77 5.99 -10.44
CA TRP A 94 -15.23 4.94 -11.30
C TRP A 94 -15.82 3.57 -10.92
N PHE A 95 -15.86 2.66 -11.87
CA PHE A 95 -16.16 1.25 -11.64
C PHE A 95 -15.00 0.61 -10.86
N SER A 96 -15.31 -0.30 -9.92
CA SER A 96 -14.28 -1.06 -9.20
C SER A 96 -13.66 -2.17 -10.06
N LEU A 97 -14.49 -2.81 -10.90
CA LEU A 97 -14.08 -3.87 -11.82
C LEU A 97 -14.77 -3.65 -13.17
N ILE A 98 -14.05 -3.93 -14.25
CA ILE A 98 -14.62 -3.94 -15.60
C ILE A 98 -14.35 -5.29 -16.28
N GLU A 99 -15.25 -5.70 -17.16
CA GLU A 99 -15.03 -6.86 -18.03
C GLU A 99 -13.79 -6.67 -18.90
N PRO A 100 -13.08 -7.75 -19.27
CA PRO A 100 -11.96 -7.66 -20.19
C PRO A 100 -12.36 -6.92 -21.48
N ILE A 101 -11.54 -5.95 -21.90
CA ILE A 101 -11.85 -5.08 -23.04
C ILE A 101 -11.85 -5.90 -24.34
N GLN A 102 -13.00 -5.95 -25.01
CA GLN A 102 -13.19 -6.65 -26.27
C GLN A 102 -12.56 -5.88 -27.44
N GLU A 103 -12.24 -6.58 -28.56
CA GLU A 103 -11.60 -5.99 -29.74
C GLU A 103 -12.36 -4.77 -30.30
N HIS A 104 -13.68 -4.81 -30.35
CA HIS A 104 -14.49 -3.70 -30.86
C HIS A 104 -14.43 -2.46 -29.94
N GLN A 105 -14.27 -2.65 -28.62
CA GLN A 105 -14.14 -1.56 -27.66
C GLN A 105 -12.77 -0.86 -27.76
N LYS A 106 -11.72 -1.58 -28.16
CA LYS A 106 -10.38 -1.01 -28.38
C LYS A 106 -10.41 0.10 -29.43
N LEU A 107 -11.27 -0.03 -30.45
CA LEU A 107 -11.39 0.91 -31.55
C LEU A 107 -12.20 2.17 -31.19
N THR A 108 -13.09 2.09 -30.20
CA THR A 108 -14.06 3.15 -29.90
C THR A 108 -13.71 3.99 -28.67
N ASN A 109 -12.70 3.61 -27.89
CA ASN A 109 -12.42 4.18 -26.56
C ASN A 109 -13.67 4.27 -25.67
N ALA A 110 -14.62 3.37 -25.84
CA ALA A 110 -15.84 3.33 -25.04
C ALA A 110 -15.51 3.01 -23.58
N PRO A 111 -16.32 3.51 -22.61
CA PRO A 111 -16.23 3.08 -21.23
C PRO A 111 -16.34 1.57 -21.13
N GLY A 112 -15.62 0.98 -20.18
CA GLY A 112 -15.71 -0.45 -19.87
C GLY A 112 -17.09 -0.83 -19.33
N ILE A 113 -17.40 -2.10 -19.43
CA ILE A 113 -18.61 -2.68 -18.86
C ILE A 113 -18.27 -3.13 -17.44
N PRO A 114 -19.00 -2.69 -16.40
CA PRO A 114 -18.71 -3.15 -15.04
C PRO A 114 -18.91 -4.66 -14.89
N ALA A 115 -17.95 -5.35 -14.29
CA ALA A 115 -17.95 -6.80 -14.11
C ALA A 115 -18.79 -7.19 -12.91
N GLY A 116 -19.93 -7.83 -13.16
CA GLY A 116 -20.84 -8.31 -12.12
C GLY A 116 -21.33 -7.22 -11.16
N THR A 117 -21.84 -7.63 -10.02
CA THR A 117 -22.37 -6.71 -8.99
C THR A 117 -21.26 -5.87 -8.36
N GLU A 118 -20.10 -6.46 -8.07
CA GLU A 118 -18.98 -5.77 -7.43
C GLU A 118 -18.36 -4.70 -8.34
N GLY A 119 -18.34 -4.92 -9.65
CA GLY A 119 -17.86 -3.94 -10.61
C GLY A 119 -18.65 -2.63 -10.60
N ASN A 120 -19.94 -2.70 -10.29
CA ASN A 120 -20.81 -1.53 -10.18
C ASN A 120 -20.62 -0.72 -8.88
N ARG A 121 -19.96 -1.27 -7.86
CA ARG A 121 -19.81 -0.60 -6.56
C ARG A 121 -18.73 0.48 -6.63
N LYS A 122 -18.86 1.49 -5.78
CA LYS A 122 -17.87 2.56 -5.60
C LYS A 122 -17.10 2.30 -4.31
N SER A 123 -15.86 1.86 -4.44
CA SER A 123 -15.02 1.43 -3.32
C SER A 123 -14.09 2.53 -2.84
N SER A 124 -14.11 2.84 -1.54
CA SER A 124 -13.17 3.77 -0.90
C SER A 124 -11.72 3.32 -1.05
N ARG A 125 -11.46 2.01 -0.92
CA ARG A 125 -10.10 1.46 -1.09
C ARG A 125 -9.57 1.69 -2.50
N ALA A 126 -10.39 1.40 -3.52
CA ALA A 126 -10.01 1.66 -4.91
C ALA A 126 -9.80 3.15 -5.19
N MET A 127 -10.65 4.00 -4.57
CA MET A 127 -10.53 5.46 -4.64
C MET A 127 -9.21 5.95 -4.05
N SER A 128 -8.78 5.39 -2.91
CA SER A 128 -7.50 5.72 -2.29
C SER A 128 -6.32 5.40 -3.21
N TYR A 129 -6.29 4.22 -3.83
CA TYR A 129 -5.23 3.88 -4.80
C TYR A 129 -5.26 4.78 -6.04
N LEU A 130 -6.45 5.14 -6.53
CA LEU A 130 -6.60 6.07 -7.65
C LEU A 130 -6.03 7.45 -7.30
N LEU A 131 -6.36 7.98 -6.11
CA LEU A 131 -5.81 9.26 -5.63
C LEU A 131 -4.28 9.21 -5.53
N GLU A 132 -3.73 8.14 -4.96
CA GLU A 132 -2.27 7.95 -4.83
C GLU A 132 -1.60 7.91 -6.21
N ALA A 133 -2.17 7.14 -7.16
CA ALA A 133 -1.67 7.05 -8.52
C ALA A 133 -1.74 8.37 -9.29
N ALA A 134 -2.88 9.06 -9.23
CA ALA A 134 -3.08 10.33 -9.90
C ALA A 134 -2.17 11.42 -9.31
N ALA A 135 -1.99 11.44 -7.98
CA ALA A 135 -1.06 12.35 -7.30
C ALA A 135 0.39 12.12 -7.74
N ALA A 136 0.86 10.85 -7.72
CA ALA A 136 2.20 10.51 -8.17
C ALA A 136 2.41 10.83 -9.67
N ALA A 137 1.46 10.45 -10.54
CA ALA A 137 1.52 10.73 -11.97
C ALA A 137 1.50 12.23 -12.29
N SER A 138 0.84 13.06 -11.47
CA SER A 138 0.82 14.53 -11.65
C SER A 138 2.18 15.19 -11.48
N LEU A 139 3.14 14.50 -10.84
CA LEU A 139 4.53 14.93 -10.69
C LEU A 139 5.40 14.51 -11.89
N THR A 140 4.87 13.71 -12.80
CA THR A 140 5.52 13.29 -14.05
C THR A 140 5.12 14.20 -15.22
N HIS A 141 5.51 13.83 -16.43
CA HIS A 141 5.12 14.53 -17.67
C HIS A 141 3.79 14.03 -18.29
N VAL A 142 2.98 13.24 -17.56
CA VAL A 142 1.65 12.79 -18.03
C VAL A 142 0.65 13.94 -17.91
N SER A 143 0.29 14.55 -19.03
CA SER A 143 -0.49 15.78 -19.07
C SER A 143 -1.91 15.66 -18.48
N SER A 144 -2.56 14.49 -18.64
CA SER A 144 -3.92 14.23 -18.15
C SER A 144 -3.99 13.87 -16.65
N ALA A 145 -2.86 13.60 -16.01
CA ALA A 145 -2.83 13.17 -14.60
C ALA A 145 -3.37 14.24 -13.63
N LYS A 146 -3.09 15.53 -13.89
CA LYS A 146 -3.59 16.63 -13.05
C LYS A 146 -5.11 16.76 -13.10
N GLU A 147 -5.70 16.56 -14.27
CA GLU A 147 -7.16 16.60 -14.42
C GLU A 147 -7.81 15.40 -13.73
N LEU A 148 -7.24 14.20 -13.88
CA LEU A 148 -7.70 13.02 -13.15
C LEU A 148 -7.62 13.23 -11.63
N LEU A 149 -6.50 13.76 -11.12
CA LEU A 149 -6.34 14.07 -9.69
C LEU A 149 -7.43 15.04 -9.20
N LYS A 150 -7.71 16.10 -9.95
CA LYS A 150 -8.76 17.07 -9.58
C LYS A 150 -10.14 16.42 -9.51
N GLN A 151 -10.49 15.58 -10.49
CA GLN A 151 -11.76 14.84 -10.49
C GLN A 151 -11.83 13.86 -9.31
N ALA A 152 -10.74 13.15 -9.02
CA ALA A 152 -10.64 12.22 -7.92
C ALA A 152 -10.81 12.91 -6.57
N ILE A 153 -10.17 14.06 -6.36
CA ILE A 153 -10.34 14.89 -5.16
C ILE A 153 -11.79 15.30 -4.99
N THR A 154 -12.46 15.71 -6.07
CA THR A 154 -13.88 16.11 -6.00
C THR A 154 -14.78 14.97 -5.55
N VAL A 155 -14.56 13.76 -6.05
CA VAL A 155 -15.34 12.58 -5.67
C VAL A 155 -15.03 12.15 -4.23
N GLU A 156 -13.75 12.18 -3.83
CA GLU A 156 -13.33 11.89 -2.46
C GLU A 156 -14.00 12.80 -1.45
N GLU A 157 -13.95 14.11 -1.68
CA GLU A 157 -14.55 15.12 -0.77
C GLU A 157 -16.06 15.06 -0.73
N LYS A 158 -16.70 14.70 -1.84
CA LYS A 158 -18.16 14.65 -1.92
C LYS A 158 -18.77 13.42 -1.27
N TYR A 159 -18.10 12.26 -1.34
CA TYR A 159 -18.73 10.99 -1.00
C TYR A 159 -17.95 10.20 0.06
N PHE A 160 -16.63 10.20 -0.02
CA PHE A 160 -15.83 9.29 0.82
C PHE A 160 -15.32 9.95 2.09
N TRP A 161 -14.80 11.17 2.04
CA TRP A 161 -14.38 11.84 3.25
C TRP A 161 -15.57 12.24 4.12
N ASN A 162 -15.62 11.72 5.35
CA ASN A 162 -16.62 12.13 6.35
C ASN A 162 -15.98 13.09 7.35
N GLU A 163 -16.33 14.39 7.22
CA GLU A 163 -15.74 15.45 8.04
C GLU A 163 -16.14 15.33 9.51
N GLU A 164 -17.35 14.83 9.81
CA GLU A 164 -17.84 14.72 11.18
C GLU A 164 -17.03 13.71 11.98
N VAL A 165 -16.83 12.47 11.45
CA VAL A 165 -16.10 11.42 12.13
C VAL A 165 -14.60 11.45 11.86
N GLY A 166 -14.11 12.18 10.85
CA GLY A 166 -12.71 12.31 10.50
C GLY A 166 -12.09 11.03 9.91
N ARG A 167 -12.88 10.26 9.17
CA ARG A 167 -12.50 9.01 8.53
C ARG A 167 -13.20 8.88 7.18
N VAL A 168 -12.77 7.91 6.37
CA VAL A 168 -13.43 7.66 5.09
C VAL A 168 -14.62 6.72 5.26
N ASN A 169 -15.67 7.01 4.51
CA ASN A 169 -16.79 6.11 4.28
C ASN A 169 -16.31 4.88 3.49
N GLU A 170 -17.10 3.79 3.51
CA GLU A 170 -16.67 2.53 2.91
C GLU A 170 -17.15 2.41 1.45
N THR A 171 -17.92 1.42 1.11
CA THR A 171 -18.35 1.11 -0.25
C THR A 171 -19.79 1.56 -0.49
N PHE A 172 -20.04 2.19 -1.63
CA PHE A 172 -21.36 2.65 -2.04
C PHE A 172 -21.93 1.84 -3.20
N LYS A 173 -23.26 1.89 -3.36
CA LYS A 173 -23.90 1.55 -4.63
C LYS A 173 -23.39 2.47 -5.75
N ARG A 174 -23.59 2.05 -7.01
CA ARG A 174 -23.10 2.75 -8.20
C ARG A 174 -23.46 4.24 -8.25
N ASP A 175 -24.67 4.59 -7.80
CA ASP A 175 -25.22 5.95 -7.81
C ASP A 175 -24.98 6.74 -6.52
N PHE A 176 -24.20 6.17 -5.61
CA PHE A 176 -23.93 6.71 -4.26
C PHE A 176 -25.18 6.85 -3.37
N SER A 177 -26.32 6.25 -3.73
CA SER A 177 -27.57 6.35 -2.96
C SER A 177 -27.54 5.65 -1.61
N GLU A 178 -26.67 4.66 -1.45
CA GLU A 178 -26.58 3.83 -0.25
C GLU A 178 -25.15 3.37 -0.02
N MET A 179 -24.67 3.55 1.20
CA MET A 179 -23.40 3.01 1.69
C MET A 179 -23.67 1.66 2.39
N GLU A 180 -22.74 0.74 2.34
CA GLU A 180 -22.81 -0.48 3.14
C GLU A 180 -22.74 -0.18 4.65
N ASN A 181 -23.43 -1.00 5.45
CA ASN A 181 -23.42 -0.88 6.90
C ASN A 181 -22.18 -1.53 7.52
N TYR A 182 -21.01 -1.04 7.13
CA TYR A 182 -19.70 -1.54 7.54
C TYR A 182 -18.66 -0.43 7.40
N HIS A 183 -17.69 -0.43 8.30
CA HIS A 183 -16.49 0.37 8.21
C HIS A 183 -15.25 -0.48 8.47
N GLY A 184 -14.23 -0.33 7.60
CA GLY A 184 -12.97 -1.06 7.69
C GLY A 184 -11.78 -0.14 7.96
N MET A 185 -10.87 -0.58 8.82
CA MET A 185 -9.61 0.12 9.02
C MET A 185 -8.68 -0.01 7.81
N SER A 186 -8.86 -1.03 6.96
CA SER A 186 -8.14 -1.17 5.70
C SER A 186 -8.32 0.03 4.77
N SER A 187 -9.56 0.44 4.51
CA SER A 187 -9.87 1.60 3.65
C SER A 187 -9.25 2.88 4.22
N ASN A 188 -9.29 3.05 5.53
CA ASN A 188 -8.69 4.19 6.22
C ASN A 188 -7.15 4.17 6.17
N LEU A 189 -6.52 2.99 6.26
CA LEU A 189 -5.06 2.84 6.11
C LEU A 189 -4.59 3.30 4.74
N HIS A 190 -5.30 2.90 3.68
CA HIS A 190 -4.98 3.31 2.31
C HIS A 190 -5.27 4.78 2.07
N ALA A 191 -6.33 5.33 2.66
CA ALA A 191 -6.64 6.75 2.60
C ALA A 191 -5.52 7.61 3.18
N VAL A 192 -4.86 7.19 4.27
CA VAL A 192 -3.69 7.92 4.82
C VAL A 192 -2.59 8.06 3.77
N SER A 193 -2.25 6.99 3.05
CA SER A 193 -1.22 7.03 1.99
C SER A 193 -1.61 7.98 0.85
N ALA A 194 -2.87 7.85 0.41
CA ALA A 194 -3.43 8.69 -0.64
C ALA A 194 -3.41 10.17 -0.24
N PHE A 195 -3.85 10.49 0.98
CA PHE A 195 -3.91 11.87 1.47
C PHE A 195 -2.51 12.50 1.60
N LEU A 196 -1.51 11.76 2.07
CA LEU A 196 -0.12 12.23 2.06
C LEU A 196 0.38 12.51 0.63
N SER A 197 0.04 11.65 -0.33
CA SER A 197 0.40 11.84 -1.75
C SER A 197 -0.31 13.05 -2.36
N VAL A 198 -1.61 13.20 -2.09
CA VAL A 198 -2.40 14.36 -2.53
C VAL A 198 -1.89 15.66 -1.92
N ALA A 199 -1.57 15.66 -0.61
CA ALA A 199 -0.99 16.83 0.06
C ALA A 199 0.29 17.30 -0.63
N ASN A 200 1.17 16.38 -1.00
CA ASN A 200 2.42 16.72 -1.68
C ASN A 200 2.20 17.20 -3.13
N ALA A 201 1.23 16.61 -3.86
CA ALA A 201 0.95 17.00 -5.24
C ALA A 201 0.22 18.35 -5.33
N THR A 202 -0.63 18.67 -4.37
CA THR A 202 -1.46 19.88 -4.35
C THR A 202 -0.91 20.99 -3.47
N GLN A 203 0.04 20.70 -2.58
CA GLN A 203 0.57 21.59 -1.54
C GLN A 203 -0.51 22.08 -0.56
N ASP A 204 -1.60 21.29 -0.39
CA ASP A 204 -2.72 21.59 0.50
C ASP A 204 -2.61 20.77 1.79
N LYS A 205 -2.30 21.45 2.89
CA LYS A 205 -2.08 20.86 4.23
C LYS A 205 -3.31 20.17 4.81
N LYS A 206 -4.52 20.51 4.35
CA LYS A 206 -5.77 19.88 4.85
C LYS A 206 -5.72 18.36 4.71
N TRP A 207 -5.03 17.82 3.69
CA TRP A 207 -4.89 16.39 3.48
C TRP A 207 -4.00 15.73 4.53
N ILE A 208 -2.95 16.43 5.00
CA ILE A 208 -2.13 15.95 6.13
C ILE A 208 -2.96 15.96 7.42
N GLU A 209 -3.75 17.00 7.65
CA GLU A 209 -4.64 17.12 8.82
C GLU A 209 -5.72 16.01 8.82
N ARG A 210 -6.30 15.70 7.66
CA ARG A 210 -7.22 14.56 7.48
C ARG A 210 -6.53 13.22 7.78
N ALA A 211 -5.33 13.00 7.25
CA ALA A 211 -4.53 11.81 7.56
C ALA A 211 -4.23 11.72 9.06
N ALA A 212 -3.94 12.85 9.73
CA ALA A 212 -3.70 12.90 11.17
C ALA A 212 -4.94 12.49 11.99
N ARG A 213 -6.15 12.87 11.56
CA ARG A 213 -7.39 12.44 12.21
C ARG A 213 -7.59 10.92 12.13
N ILE A 214 -7.29 10.32 10.97
CA ILE A 214 -7.37 8.86 10.78
C ILE A 214 -6.37 8.14 11.68
N VAL A 215 -5.10 8.55 11.68
CA VAL A 215 -4.09 7.87 12.52
C VAL A 215 -4.35 8.08 14.00
N SER A 216 -4.91 9.21 14.43
CA SER A 216 -5.30 9.43 15.83
C SER A 216 -6.34 8.42 16.30
N PHE A 217 -7.33 8.10 15.45
CA PHE A 217 -8.29 7.02 15.74
C PHE A 217 -7.62 5.65 15.80
N ALA A 218 -6.72 5.33 14.85
CA ALA A 218 -5.98 4.07 14.89
C ALA A 218 -5.13 3.93 16.16
N MET A 219 -4.48 5.02 16.61
CA MET A 219 -3.71 5.06 17.86
C MET A 219 -4.61 4.82 19.08
N GLU A 220 -5.80 5.40 19.10
CA GLU A 220 -6.79 5.16 20.16
C GLU A 220 -7.23 3.68 20.18
N GLN A 221 -7.57 3.12 19.02
CA GLN A 221 -7.94 1.71 18.91
C GLN A 221 -6.81 0.78 19.37
N ALA A 222 -5.55 1.07 19.02
CA ALA A 222 -4.42 0.30 19.48
C ALA A 222 -4.29 0.30 21.01
N ARG A 223 -4.40 1.47 21.67
CA ARG A 223 -4.36 1.57 23.14
C ARG A 223 -5.46 0.74 23.80
N ASN A 224 -6.68 0.78 23.24
CA ASN A 224 -7.84 0.08 23.79
C ASN A 224 -7.83 -1.43 23.54
N ASN A 225 -6.95 -1.94 22.65
CA ASN A 225 -6.88 -3.34 22.26
C ASN A 225 -5.49 -3.98 22.41
N ASN A 226 -4.75 -3.63 23.45
CA ASN A 226 -3.42 -4.15 23.73
C ASN A 226 -2.45 -4.00 22.55
N TRP A 227 -2.40 -2.81 21.98
CA TRP A 227 -1.53 -2.42 20.86
C TRP A 227 -1.84 -3.15 19.54
N ARG A 228 -3.07 -3.65 19.38
CA ARG A 228 -3.59 -4.19 18.12
C ARG A 228 -4.64 -3.25 17.57
N VAL A 229 -4.53 -2.86 16.32
CA VAL A 229 -5.56 -2.09 15.64
C VAL A 229 -6.59 -3.07 15.07
N PRO A 230 -7.84 -3.10 15.58
CA PRO A 230 -8.90 -3.93 15.01
C PRO A 230 -9.25 -3.52 13.58
N GLU A 231 -9.79 -4.46 12.81
CA GLU A 231 -10.06 -4.24 11.39
C GLU A 231 -11.51 -3.82 11.11
N HIS A 232 -12.50 -4.34 11.87
CA HIS A 232 -13.91 -4.34 11.48
C HIS A 232 -14.78 -3.58 12.46
N PHE A 233 -15.64 -2.70 11.92
CA PHE A 233 -16.60 -1.90 12.65
C PHE A 233 -17.96 -1.92 11.92
N ASP A 234 -19.05 -1.73 12.67
CA ASP A 234 -20.38 -1.53 12.10
C ASP A 234 -20.57 -0.10 11.55
N GLY A 235 -21.75 0.19 11.00
CA GLY A 235 -22.05 1.49 10.42
C GLY A 235 -21.98 2.68 11.41
N ASP A 236 -22.02 2.42 12.70
CA ASP A 236 -21.91 3.42 13.78
C ASP A 236 -20.50 3.46 14.41
N TRP A 237 -19.52 2.81 13.81
CA TRP A 237 -18.15 2.67 14.29
C TRP A 237 -17.99 1.91 15.62
N ASN A 238 -18.95 1.03 15.96
CA ASN A 238 -18.75 0.09 17.05
C ASN A 238 -17.90 -1.09 16.58
N LEU A 239 -16.94 -1.51 17.41
CA LEU A 239 -16.04 -2.61 17.09
C LEU A 239 -16.80 -3.94 16.95
N ASP A 240 -16.75 -4.56 15.76
CA ASP A 240 -17.29 -5.91 15.51
C ASP A 240 -16.18 -6.97 15.56
N ARG A 241 -16.00 -7.57 16.73
CA ARG A 241 -14.99 -8.63 16.95
C ARG A 241 -15.33 -9.96 16.29
N ASN A 242 -16.56 -10.14 15.82
CA ASN A 242 -17.05 -11.40 15.24
C ASN A 242 -17.25 -11.32 13.73
N TYR A 243 -16.90 -10.19 13.12
CA TYR A 243 -17.04 -10.02 11.68
C TYR A 243 -16.30 -11.14 10.93
N ASN A 244 -16.98 -11.80 10.01
CA ASN A 244 -16.45 -12.92 9.20
C ASN A 244 -15.92 -14.14 10.00
N VAL A 245 -16.34 -14.35 11.25
CA VAL A 245 -15.95 -15.55 12.02
C VAL A 245 -16.30 -16.85 11.30
N GLY A 246 -17.36 -16.86 10.51
CA GLY A 246 -17.80 -18.02 9.69
C GLY A 246 -17.02 -18.19 8.37
N THR A 247 -16.31 -17.17 7.92
CA THR A 247 -15.51 -17.16 6.69
C THR A 247 -14.14 -16.50 6.96
N PRO A 248 -13.32 -17.09 7.85
CA PRO A 248 -12.12 -16.43 8.35
C PRO A 248 -11.05 -16.18 7.29
N ALA A 249 -11.11 -16.88 6.17
CA ALA A 249 -10.18 -16.78 5.05
C ALA A 249 -10.65 -15.81 3.96
N ASP A 250 -11.58 -14.89 4.24
CA ASP A 250 -11.93 -13.86 3.27
C ASP A 250 -10.67 -13.05 2.91
N PRO A 251 -10.29 -12.95 1.61
CA PRO A 251 -9.03 -12.33 1.21
C PRO A 251 -8.98 -10.82 1.47
N ARG A 252 -10.14 -10.16 1.50
CA ARG A 252 -10.24 -8.70 1.67
C ARG A 252 -10.63 -8.28 3.07
N ARG A 253 -11.42 -9.11 3.78
CA ARG A 253 -11.97 -8.84 5.12
C ARG A 253 -11.83 -10.07 6.02
N PRO A 254 -10.59 -10.57 6.24
CA PRO A 254 -10.35 -11.77 7.04
C PRO A 254 -10.78 -11.56 8.49
N TYR A 255 -11.26 -12.62 9.14
CA TYR A 255 -11.58 -12.60 10.56
C TYR A 255 -10.32 -12.33 11.41
N GLY A 256 -10.48 -11.53 12.47
CA GLY A 256 -9.45 -11.23 13.47
C GLY A 256 -8.66 -9.96 13.18
N ILE A 257 -7.43 -9.93 13.70
CA ILE A 257 -6.49 -8.82 13.50
C ILE A 257 -5.64 -9.08 12.27
N ASN A 258 -5.68 -8.17 11.31
CA ASN A 258 -4.84 -8.26 10.11
C ASN A 258 -3.42 -7.79 10.44
N VAL A 259 -2.48 -8.72 10.38
CA VAL A 259 -1.08 -8.48 10.75
C VAL A 259 -0.40 -7.48 9.82
N GLY A 260 -0.61 -7.60 8.51
CA GLY A 260 -0.04 -6.67 7.54
C GLY A 260 -0.52 -5.23 7.74
N HIS A 261 -1.81 -5.06 8.02
CA HIS A 261 -2.37 -3.73 8.32
C HIS A 261 -1.83 -3.16 9.64
N ASN A 262 -1.58 -3.98 10.65
CA ASN A 262 -0.99 -3.51 11.89
C ASN A 262 0.45 -3.01 11.70
N PHE A 263 1.29 -3.70 10.92
CA PHE A 263 2.58 -3.16 10.48
C PHE A 263 2.39 -1.86 9.67
N GLY A 264 1.41 -1.85 8.77
CA GLY A 264 1.04 -0.65 8.01
C GLY A 264 0.67 0.53 8.91
N TRP A 265 -0.09 0.32 9.99
CA TRP A 265 -0.45 1.38 10.96
C TRP A 265 0.77 1.93 11.67
N SER A 266 1.69 1.07 12.17
CA SER A 266 2.95 1.55 12.75
C SER A 266 3.68 2.49 11.78
N ARG A 267 3.82 2.09 10.51
CA ARG A 267 4.45 2.91 9.47
C ARG A 267 3.70 4.22 9.20
N ARG A 268 2.37 4.19 9.03
CA ARG A 268 1.56 5.39 8.70
C ARG A 268 1.58 6.43 9.82
N ILE A 269 1.59 6.01 11.08
CA ILE A 269 1.70 6.91 12.22
C ILE A 269 3.00 7.72 12.13
N VAL A 270 4.15 7.09 11.91
CA VAL A 270 5.42 7.83 11.79
C VAL A 270 5.50 8.67 10.52
N GLN A 271 4.93 8.21 9.40
CA GLN A 271 4.89 8.98 8.15
C GLN A 271 4.03 10.24 8.28
N VAL A 272 2.86 10.15 8.91
CA VAL A 272 2.00 11.32 9.17
C VAL A 272 2.68 12.29 10.13
N ALA A 273 3.31 11.79 11.19
CA ALA A 273 4.06 12.64 12.11
C ALA A 273 5.19 13.40 11.42
N ALA A 274 5.98 12.73 10.57
CA ALA A 274 7.02 13.35 9.78
C ALA A 274 6.46 14.40 8.79
N ALA A 275 5.30 14.12 8.18
CA ALA A 275 4.64 15.06 7.28
C ALA A 275 4.12 16.30 8.02
N LEU A 276 3.55 16.13 9.21
CA LEU A 276 3.13 17.24 10.08
C LEU A 276 4.33 18.12 10.44
N GLN A 277 5.40 17.54 10.99
CA GLN A 277 6.62 18.26 11.37
C GLN A 277 7.23 19.03 10.20
N LYS A 278 7.34 18.38 9.04
CA LYS A 278 7.88 19.03 7.81
C LYS A 278 7.04 20.23 7.36
N ASN A 279 5.76 20.27 7.71
CA ASN A 279 4.83 21.35 7.38
C ASN A 279 4.61 22.35 8.52
N GLY A 280 5.38 22.26 9.61
CA GLY A 280 5.28 23.14 10.79
C GLY A 280 4.03 22.90 11.62
N LEU A 281 3.49 21.67 11.59
CA LEU A 281 2.36 21.23 12.40
C LEU A 281 2.84 20.25 13.47
N GLU A 282 2.18 20.26 14.62
CA GLU A 282 2.55 19.40 15.74
C GLU A 282 1.95 17.97 15.56
N PRO A 283 2.77 16.89 15.62
CA PRO A 283 2.26 15.54 15.65
C PRO A 283 1.66 15.20 17.02
N PRO A 284 0.82 14.14 17.13
CA PRO A 284 0.41 13.63 18.43
C PRO A 284 1.62 13.34 19.33
N GLN A 285 1.57 13.76 20.60
CA GLN A 285 2.73 13.77 21.50
C GLN A 285 3.42 12.40 21.67
N ASP A 286 2.65 11.32 21.66
CA ASP A 286 3.11 9.96 21.89
C ASP A 286 3.13 9.08 20.65
N TYR A 287 3.11 9.69 19.45
CA TYR A 287 3.00 8.97 18.17
C TYR A 287 4.08 7.89 18.00
N LEU A 288 5.31 8.20 18.39
CA LEU A 288 6.44 7.27 18.18
C LEU A 288 6.35 6.08 19.15
N GLN A 289 5.93 6.34 20.40
CA GLN A 289 5.68 5.25 21.38
C GLN A 289 4.58 4.33 20.87
N VAL A 290 3.44 4.87 20.42
CA VAL A 290 2.32 4.07 19.91
C VAL A 290 2.71 3.28 18.68
N ALA A 291 3.43 3.90 17.73
CA ALA A 291 3.93 3.21 16.53
C ALA A 291 4.84 2.04 16.88
N ARG A 292 5.74 2.23 17.86
CA ARG A 292 6.64 1.19 18.38
C ARG A 292 5.87 0.05 19.04
N GLU A 293 4.93 0.36 19.94
CA GLU A 293 4.13 -0.64 20.63
C GLU A 293 3.27 -1.50 19.67
N ILE A 294 2.69 -0.88 18.64
CA ILE A 294 1.97 -1.61 17.58
C ILE A 294 2.93 -2.54 16.84
N PHE A 295 4.10 -2.05 16.45
CA PHE A 295 5.11 -2.84 15.74
C PHE A 295 5.58 -4.04 16.57
N ASP A 296 6.04 -3.79 17.78
CA ASP A 296 6.60 -4.81 18.68
C ASP A 296 5.54 -5.88 19.01
N ARG A 297 4.31 -5.46 19.28
CA ARG A 297 3.16 -6.35 19.49
C ARG A 297 2.88 -7.21 18.26
N THR A 298 2.83 -6.62 17.10
CA THR A 298 2.52 -7.32 15.85
C THR A 298 3.60 -8.35 15.51
N ALA A 299 4.88 -7.98 15.64
CA ALA A 299 6.00 -8.90 15.44
C ALA A 299 5.99 -10.06 16.44
N ALA A 300 5.72 -9.75 17.73
CA ALA A 300 5.63 -10.75 18.79
C ALA A 300 4.46 -11.74 18.59
N ASP A 301 3.34 -11.32 18.01
CA ASP A 301 2.15 -12.15 17.80
C ASP A 301 2.23 -13.03 16.54
N SER A 302 3.02 -12.63 15.53
CA SER A 302 2.90 -13.19 14.18
C SER A 302 4.13 -13.92 13.64
N TRP A 303 5.34 -13.51 14.01
CA TRP A 303 6.56 -14.11 13.49
C TRP A 303 6.87 -15.46 14.16
N CYS A 304 6.94 -16.53 13.38
CA CYS A 304 7.24 -17.92 13.83
C CYS A 304 6.31 -18.45 14.94
N LYS A 305 5.09 -17.94 15.06
CA LYS A 305 4.20 -18.31 16.18
C LYS A 305 3.39 -19.59 15.97
N ASP A 306 3.39 -20.13 14.78
CA ASP A 306 2.70 -21.37 14.41
C ASP A 306 3.63 -22.59 14.28
N GLY A 307 4.90 -22.44 14.68
CA GLY A 307 5.91 -23.51 14.65
C GLY A 307 6.77 -23.54 13.38
N HIS A 308 6.50 -22.65 12.41
CA HIS A 308 7.29 -22.51 11.17
C HIS A 308 7.78 -21.06 11.02
N SER A 309 8.81 -20.85 10.22
CA SER A 309 9.26 -19.50 9.86
C SER A 309 8.18 -18.78 9.03
N GLY A 310 8.16 -17.44 9.12
CA GLY A 310 7.23 -16.59 8.40
C GLY A 310 6.22 -15.89 9.30
N ILE A 311 5.48 -14.96 8.71
CA ILE A 311 4.45 -14.14 9.37
C ILE A 311 3.07 -14.71 9.04
N SER A 312 2.26 -15.01 10.06
CA SER A 312 0.87 -15.43 9.88
C SER A 312 0.00 -14.28 9.36
N PHE A 313 -1.00 -14.58 8.52
CA PHE A 313 -1.85 -13.56 7.92
C PHE A 313 -2.70 -12.83 8.96
N THR A 314 -3.39 -13.57 9.81
CA THR A 314 -4.20 -12.98 10.90
C THR A 314 -3.93 -13.66 12.23
N VAL A 315 -4.19 -12.90 13.32
CA VAL A 315 -4.19 -13.39 14.68
C VAL A 315 -5.52 -13.04 15.37
N ASP A 316 -5.88 -13.76 16.42
CA ASP A 316 -7.02 -13.39 17.23
C ASP A 316 -6.72 -12.16 18.14
N TYR A 317 -7.72 -11.69 18.89
CA TYR A 317 -7.58 -10.54 19.78
C TYR A 317 -6.64 -10.79 20.98
N HIS A 318 -6.15 -12.03 21.15
CA HIS A 318 -5.16 -12.42 22.15
C HIS A 318 -3.76 -12.66 21.55
N GLY A 319 -3.62 -12.52 20.22
CA GLY A 319 -2.35 -12.68 19.50
C GLY A 319 -2.05 -14.13 19.09
N LYS A 320 -3.04 -15.03 19.09
CA LYS A 320 -2.87 -16.40 18.62
C LYS A 320 -3.09 -16.45 17.11
N PRO A 321 -2.18 -17.09 16.32
CA PRO A 321 -2.36 -17.25 14.88
C PRO A 321 -3.69 -17.93 14.51
N LEU A 322 -4.44 -17.31 13.59
CA LEU A 322 -5.68 -17.82 13.04
C LEU A 322 -5.45 -18.36 11.62
N MET A 323 -5.17 -17.44 10.69
CA MET A 323 -4.83 -17.78 9.31
C MET A 323 -3.32 -17.90 9.17
N ARG A 324 -2.87 -19.13 8.85
CA ARG A 324 -1.45 -19.47 8.85
C ARG A 324 -0.79 -19.31 7.47
N GLN A 325 -1.54 -18.90 6.48
CA GLN A 325 -0.99 -18.50 5.17
C GLN A 325 -0.04 -17.32 5.35
N ARG A 326 0.97 -17.25 4.49
CA ARG A 326 1.97 -16.19 4.45
C ARG A 326 1.82 -15.45 3.15
N PHE A 327 1.37 -14.21 3.26
CA PHE A 327 1.28 -13.33 2.10
C PHE A 327 2.52 -12.46 1.98
N THR A 328 3.06 -12.38 0.78
CA THR A 328 4.21 -11.52 0.48
C THR A 328 3.94 -10.07 0.86
N TRP A 329 2.72 -9.57 0.60
CA TRP A 329 2.38 -8.20 0.96
C TRP A 329 2.43 -7.94 2.48
N VAL A 330 2.10 -8.93 3.31
CA VAL A 330 2.19 -8.81 4.78
C VAL A 330 3.64 -8.64 5.22
N LEU A 331 4.54 -9.44 4.67
CA LEU A 331 5.96 -9.35 5.00
C LEU A 331 6.60 -8.08 4.45
N THR A 332 6.18 -7.62 3.27
CA THR A 332 6.67 -6.34 2.71
C THR A 332 6.18 -5.14 3.53
N GLU A 333 4.97 -5.18 4.09
CA GLU A 333 4.51 -4.16 5.05
C GLU A 333 5.34 -4.19 6.35
N ALA A 334 5.69 -5.38 6.85
CA ALA A 334 6.56 -5.54 8.03
C ALA A 334 7.95 -4.94 7.79
N LEU A 335 8.57 -5.23 6.64
CA LEU A 335 9.87 -4.68 6.24
C LEU A 335 9.82 -3.15 6.08
N GLN A 336 8.78 -2.62 5.48
CA GLN A 336 8.61 -1.17 5.35
C GLN A 336 8.39 -0.51 6.72
N ALA A 337 7.63 -1.16 7.62
CA ALA A 337 7.36 -0.66 8.95
C ALA A 337 8.64 -0.61 9.81
N VAL A 338 9.45 -1.67 9.80
CA VAL A 338 10.70 -1.71 10.58
C VAL A 338 11.66 -0.61 10.16
N VAL A 339 11.79 -0.35 8.86
CA VAL A 339 12.65 0.72 8.33
C VAL A 339 12.14 2.10 8.72
N SER A 340 10.84 2.36 8.50
CA SER A 340 10.23 3.64 8.84
C SER A 340 10.33 3.96 10.33
N LEU A 341 10.10 2.93 11.18
CA LEU A 341 10.23 3.07 12.63
C LEU A 341 11.68 3.30 13.06
N ALA A 342 12.63 2.53 12.52
CA ALA A 342 14.05 2.71 12.84
C ALA A 342 14.55 4.11 12.46
N PHE A 343 14.11 4.66 11.32
CA PHE A 343 14.43 6.04 10.92
C PHE A 343 13.86 7.06 11.90
N ALA A 344 12.58 6.92 12.28
CA ALA A 344 11.95 7.83 13.23
C ALA A 344 12.60 7.76 14.63
N LEU A 345 12.95 6.57 15.10
CA LEU A 345 13.68 6.38 16.37
C LEU A 345 15.06 7.04 16.32
N ARG A 346 15.81 6.84 15.22
CA ARG A 346 17.13 7.47 15.02
C ARG A 346 17.04 8.98 15.00
N GLU A 347 16.05 9.57 14.32
CA GLU A 347 15.81 11.02 14.30
C GLU A 347 15.51 11.59 15.70
N GLN A 348 14.97 10.76 16.61
CA GLN A 348 14.74 11.09 18.02
C GLN A 348 15.94 10.76 18.93
N GLY A 349 17.09 10.37 18.36
CA GLY A 349 18.33 10.15 19.08
C GLY A 349 18.54 8.73 19.62
N ALA A 350 17.79 7.73 19.11
CA ALA A 350 18.03 6.34 19.50
C ALA A 350 19.46 5.89 19.13
N THR A 351 20.08 5.18 20.06
CA THR A 351 21.45 4.63 19.90
C THR A 351 21.48 3.45 18.92
N ALA A 352 22.65 3.10 18.43
CA ALA A 352 22.83 1.92 17.56
C ALA A 352 22.37 0.62 18.28
N GLU A 353 22.63 0.51 19.60
CA GLU A 353 22.19 -0.63 20.40
C GLU A 353 20.65 -0.75 20.48
N GLU A 354 19.95 0.39 20.61
CA GLU A 354 18.48 0.43 20.62
C GLU A 354 17.87 0.11 19.24
N LEU A 355 18.59 0.35 18.15
CA LEU A 355 18.14 0.06 16.78
C LEU A 355 18.48 -1.36 16.32
N GLU A 356 19.48 -2.01 16.92
CA GLU A 356 19.95 -3.34 16.50
C GLU A 356 18.84 -4.39 16.40
N PRO A 357 17.88 -4.52 17.36
CA PRO A 357 16.79 -5.50 17.25
C PRO A 357 15.92 -5.32 15.98
N TYR A 358 15.74 -4.07 15.53
CA TYR A 358 14.96 -3.78 14.32
C TYR A 358 15.74 -4.16 13.05
N PHE A 359 17.05 -3.92 13.01
CA PHE A 359 17.90 -4.36 11.91
C PHE A 359 18.05 -5.87 11.84
N GLU A 360 18.11 -6.57 13.00
CA GLU A 360 18.08 -8.04 13.03
C GLU A 360 16.79 -8.61 12.41
N LEU A 361 15.62 -8.02 12.72
CA LEU A 361 14.35 -8.39 12.09
C LEU A 361 14.37 -8.10 10.60
N TYR A 362 14.87 -6.93 10.19
CA TYR A 362 14.99 -6.55 8.80
C TYR A 362 15.79 -7.58 7.99
N TYR A 363 16.98 -7.96 8.45
CA TYR A 363 17.81 -8.96 7.77
C TYR A 363 17.13 -10.33 7.73
N ARG A 364 16.59 -10.78 8.84
CA ARG A 364 15.89 -12.06 8.95
C ARG A 364 14.69 -12.15 8.02
N TRP A 365 13.94 -11.08 7.87
CA TRP A 365 12.78 -11.05 6.99
C TRP A 365 13.15 -10.97 5.51
N TRP A 366 14.26 -10.33 5.17
CA TRP A 366 14.80 -10.39 3.82
C TRP A 366 15.36 -11.76 3.48
N ASP A 367 16.11 -12.41 4.39
CA ASP A 367 16.58 -13.80 4.19
C ASP A 367 15.40 -14.75 3.94
N TYR A 368 14.28 -14.53 4.63
CA TYR A 368 13.05 -15.30 4.37
C TYR A 368 12.47 -15.02 2.98
N LEU A 369 12.39 -13.76 2.53
CA LEU A 369 11.93 -13.43 1.17
C LEU A 369 12.82 -14.06 0.11
N GLU A 370 14.14 -13.95 0.25
CA GLU A 370 15.09 -14.57 -0.68
C GLU A 370 14.97 -16.10 -0.70
N GLY A 371 14.70 -16.72 0.44
CA GLY A 371 14.61 -18.17 0.56
C GLY A 371 13.31 -18.81 0.06
N TYR A 372 12.19 -18.08 0.11
CA TYR A 372 10.86 -18.67 -0.14
C TYR A 372 10.01 -17.94 -1.17
N VAL A 373 10.29 -16.67 -1.46
CA VAL A 373 9.37 -15.79 -2.20
C VAL A 373 9.97 -15.29 -3.51
N ILE A 374 11.23 -14.83 -3.49
CA ILE A 374 11.85 -14.13 -4.62
C ILE A 374 12.39 -15.13 -5.63
N HIS A 375 11.98 -15.01 -6.89
CA HIS A 375 12.55 -15.72 -8.02
C HIS A 375 13.49 -14.82 -8.83
N ALA A 376 14.46 -15.42 -9.50
CA ALA A 376 15.51 -14.71 -10.24
C ALA A 376 14.97 -13.89 -11.43
N ASP A 377 13.81 -14.25 -11.96
CA ASP A 377 13.13 -13.59 -13.08
C ASP A 377 12.27 -12.38 -12.67
N GLY A 378 12.26 -12.03 -11.37
CA GLY A 378 11.47 -10.94 -10.81
C GLY A 378 10.07 -11.34 -10.38
N TYR A 379 9.67 -12.59 -10.53
CA TYR A 379 8.45 -13.12 -9.93
C TYR A 379 8.62 -13.25 -8.41
N TRP A 380 7.62 -12.80 -7.67
CA TRP A 380 7.51 -13.01 -6.24
C TRP A 380 6.26 -13.83 -5.94
N VAL A 381 6.41 -14.95 -5.24
CA VAL A 381 5.30 -15.80 -4.83
C VAL A 381 4.33 -15.00 -3.96
N GLY A 382 3.07 -14.91 -4.34
CA GLY A 382 2.07 -14.09 -3.62
C GLY A 382 1.65 -14.66 -2.29
N GLU A 383 1.46 -15.97 -2.25
CA GLU A 383 0.97 -16.72 -1.10
C GLU A 383 1.80 -17.99 -0.88
N LEU A 384 2.12 -18.25 0.38
CA LEU A 384 2.68 -19.53 0.84
C LEU A 384 1.72 -20.12 1.89
N ASN A 385 1.61 -21.45 1.92
CA ASN A 385 0.90 -22.15 2.99
C ASN A 385 1.70 -22.16 4.31
N ALA A 386 1.12 -22.77 5.33
CA ALA A 386 1.74 -22.88 6.66
C ALA A 386 3.10 -23.59 6.68
N ASN A 387 3.44 -24.37 5.65
CA ASN A 387 4.71 -25.09 5.50
C ASN A 387 5.70 -24.37 4.57
N ASN A 388 5.43 -23.11 4.21
CA ASN A 388 6.22 -22.29 3.30
C ASN A 388 6.33 -22.84 1.87
N LEU A 389 5.30 -23.54 1.40
CA LEU A 389 5.18 -23.95 0.00
C LEU A 389 4.25 -22.99 -0.74
N PRO A 390 4.49 -22.69 -2.02
CA PRO A 390 3.58 -21.87 -2.83
C PRO A 390 2.14 -22.36 -2.74
N ASP A 391 1.21 -21.44 -2.59
CA ASP A 391 -0.22 -21.68 -2.43
C ASP A 391 -1.03 -20.60 -3.17
N ASP A 392 -2.29 -20.89 -3.47
CA ASP A 392 -3.23 -19.95 -4.12
C ASP A 392 -4.67 -20.14 -3.59
N THR A 393 -4.79 -20.70 -2.38
CA THR A 393 -6.07 -21.08 -1.81
C THR A 393 -6.89 -19.89 -1.32
N VAL A 394 -6.25 -18.82 -0.87
CA VAL A 394 -6.90 -17.61 -0.37
C VAL A 394 -6.92 -16.52 -1.42
N TRP A 395 -5.78 -16.30 -2.07
CA TRP A 395 -5.64 -15.25 -3.08
C TRP A 395 -5.04 -15.81 -4.37
N PRO A 396 -5.86 -16.39 -5.25
CA PRO A 396 -5.38 -16.99 -6.48
C PRO A 396 -4.84 -15.92 -7.46
N GLY A 397 -3.63 -16.12 -7.89
CA GLY A 397 -2.95 -15.29 -8.88
C GLY A 397 -1.64 -14.67 -8.39
N ALA A 398 -0.84 -14.16 -9.34
CA ALA A 398 0.40 -13.49 -9.01
C ALA A 398 0.14 -12.10 -8.42
N PRO A 399 0.94 -11.67 -7.44
CA PRO A 399 0.85 -10.33 -6.88
C PRO A 399 1.18 -9.29 -7.96
N ASP A 400 0.59 -8.11 -7.82
CA ASP A 400 1.09 -6.95 -8.54
C ASP A 400 2.46 -6.50 -7.99
N ILE A 401 3.11 -5.60 -8.72
CA ILE A 401 4.44 -5.11 -8.36
C ILE A 401 4.44 -3.99 -7.30
N TYR A 402 3.26 -3.60 -6.79
CA TYR A 402 3.13 -2.48 -5.86
C TYR A 402 3.90 -2.69 -4.56
N HIS A 403 3.66 -3.80 -3.90
CA HIS A 403 4.29 -4.10 -2.62
C HIS A 403 5.79 -4.42 -2.77
N SER A 404 6.16 -5.16 -3.83
CA SER A 404 7.55 -5.54 -4.11
C SER A 404 8.43 -4.32 -4.41
N VAL A 405 7.97 -3.40 -5.27
CA VAL A 405 8.73 -2.17 -5.56
C VAL A 405 8.75 -1.22 -4.36
N SER A 406 7.63 -1.11 -3.63
CA SER A 406 7.56 -0.22 -2.46
C SER A 406 8.54 -0.64 -1.36
N VAL A 407 8.67 -1.94 -1.06
CA VAL A 407 9.60 -2.42 -0.04
C VAL A 407 11.07 -2.22 -0.44
N LEU A 408 11.38 -2.32 -1.74
CA LEU A 408 12.73 -2.07 -2.27
C LEU A 408 13.12 -0.59 -2.26
N LEU A 409 12.13 0.31 -2.26
CA LEU A 409 12.34 1.77 -2.23
C LEU A 409 12.36 2.34 -0.80
N THR A 410 11.58 1.78 0.11
CA THR A 410 11.42 2.34 1.47
C THR A 410 12.76 2.58 2.20
N PRO A 411 13.77 1.68 2.14
CA PRO A 411 15.06 1.94 2.78
C PRO A 411 15.84 3.12 2.21
N ARG A 412 15.46 3.58 1.03
CA ARG A 412 16.12 4.64 0.26
C ARG A 412 15.41 5.99 0.36
N LEU A 413 14.30 6.07 1.08
CA LEU A 413 13.41 7.23 1.12
C LEU A 413 13.16 7.70 2.57
N PRO A 414 13.00 9.01 2.80
CA PRO A 414 12.59 9.52 4.10
C PRO A 414 11.13 9.14 4.42
N ASN A 415 10.73 9.23 5.70
CA ASN A 415 9.35 9.04 6.11
C ASN A 415 8.38 10.09 5.53
N ALA A 416 8.86 11.28 5.19
CA ALA A 416 8.14 12.34 4.47
C ALA A 416 9.10 13.15 3.60
N PRO A 417 8.65 13.61 2.41
CA PRO A 417 7.30 13.50 1.83
C PRO A 417 6.99 12.09 1.29
N SER A 418 5.82 11.90 0.65
CA SER A 418 5.47 10.64 -0.02
C SER A 418 6.54 10.23 -1.04
N ALA A 419 6.63 8.92 -1.34
CA ALA A 419 7.72 8.37 -2.16
C ALA A 419 7.89 9.10 -3.51
N ALA A 420 6.81 9.30 -4.26
CA ALA A 420 6.87 10.00 -5.54
C ALA A 420 7.37 11.46 -5.38
N ALA A 421 6.90 12.16 -4.35
CA ALA A 421 7.33 13.53 -4.09
C ALA A 421 8.79 13.60 -3.60
N ALA A 422 9.23 12.64 -2.77
CA ALA A 422 10.61 12.55 -2.34
C ALA A 422 11.56 12.36 -3.53
N ILE A 423 11.24 11.45 -4.44
CA ILE A 423 12.03 11.20 -5.65
C ILE A 423 12.04 12.43 -6.56
N ALA A 424 10.88 13.06 -6.80
CA ALA A 424 10.77 14.26 -7.62
C ALA A 424 11.57 15.45 -7.05
N GLN A 425 11.79 15.48 -5.73
CA GLN A 425 12.61 16.48 -5.02
C GLN A 425 14.10 16.10 -4.91
N GLY A 426 14.52 14.95 -5.45
CA GLY A 426 15.89 14.47 -5.38
C GLY A 426 16.31 13.88 -4.03
N ASN A 427 15.35 13.44 -3.20
CA ASN A 427 15.59 12.87 -1.87
C ASN A 427 15.79 11.35 -1.87
N LEU A 428 16.03 10.73 -3.02
CA LEU A 428 16.41 9.32 -3.08
C LEU A 428 17.79 9.14 -2.42
N ASP A 429 17.92 8.08 -1.62
CA ASP A 429 19.13 7.75 -0.84
C ASP A 429 19.53 8.80 0.23
N HIS A 430 18.67 9.78 0.48
CA HIS A 430 18.93 10.85 1.45
C HIS A 430 18.82 10.44 2.95
N PRO A 431 18.14 9.37 3.34
CA PRO A 431 18.12 8.90 4.74
C PRO A 431 19.47 8.34 5.22
N LEU A 432 20.36 8.03 4.29
CA LEU A 432 21.74 7.70 4.60
C LEU A 432 22.43 9.04 4.91
N SER A 433 22.82 9.24 6.17
CA SER A 433 23.32 10.51 6.73
C SER A 433 24.36 11.24 5.84
N ALA A 434 24.52 12.57 6.03
CA ALA A 434 25.53 13.35 5.34
C ALA A 434 26.96 12.79 5.50
N GLU A 435 27.23 12.05 6.58
CA GLU A 435 28.48 11.30 6.78
C GLU A 435 28.60 10.12 5.82
N HIS A 436 27.51 9.46 5.46
CA HIS A 436 27.50 8.39 4.46
C HIS A 436 27.65 8.92 3.02
N HIS A 437 27.10 10.10 2.71
CA HIS A 437 27.35 10.75 1.43
C HIS A 437 28.84 11.05 1.24
N LYS A 438 29.53 11.42 2.31
CA LYS A 438 30.98 11.66 2.27
C LYS A 438 31.77 10.38 2.00
N ALA A 439 31.38 9.25 2.61
CA ALA A 439 32.00 7.94 2.38
C ALA A 439 31.66 7.31 1.02
N LEU A 440 30.65 7.79 0.30
CA LEU A 440 30.30 7.31 -1.05
C LEU A 440 31.11 7.97 -2.16
N TRP A 441 31.76 9.13 -1.89
CA TRP A 441 32.49 9.93 -2.88
C TRP A 441 33.98 10.12 -2.54
N GLU A 442 34.42 9.70 -1.35
CA GLU A 442 35.83 9.53 -0.95
C GLU A 442 36.26 8.06 -1.09
#